data_1d899fc2cee64923d2031d8d0658a95b
#
_entry.id   1d899fc2cee64923d2031d8d0658a95b
#
_cell.length_a   1.000
_cell.length_b   1.000
_cell.length_c   1.000
_cell.angle_alpha   90.00
_cell.angle_beta   90.00
_cell.angle_gamma   90.00
#
_symmetry.space_group_name_H-M   'P 1'
#
loop_
_entity.id
_entity.type
_entity.pdbx_description
1 polymer ?
#
loop_
_entity_poly.entity_id
_entity_poly.type
_entity_poly.pdbx_seq_one_letter_code
_entity_poly.pdbx_strand_id
1 'polypeptide(L)'
;LYNKREFTEETTMQYYDEEAGIFLADRYITGTCPKCGSEGAYGDQCEKCGSTLNATDLINPRSAISGSQPVLRETKHWYLPLDRHEAFLRHWILDGHKEWKTNVYGQCKSWLDGGLQPRAVSRDLNWGIPVPVEGAEGKVLYVWFDAPIGYISATKELTPEWEKYWKDEETKMVH
;
A
#
# COMPACT_ATOMS: atom_id res chain seq x y z
N LEU A 1 -11.39 2.18 12.87
CA LEU A 1 -10.51 1.00 12.87
C LEU A 1 -9.49 1.05 14.01
N TYR A 2 -8.78 2.16 14.23
CA TYR A 2 -7.78 2.27 15.30
C TYR A 2 -8.36 1.94 16.68
N ASN A 3 -9.47 2.55 17.07
CA ASN A 3 -10.15 2.31 18.36
C ASN A 3 -10.68 0.87 18.51
N LYS A 4 -10.83 0.14 17.41
CA LYS A 4 -11.19 -1.29 17.39
C LYS A 4 -9.98 -2.22 17.44
N ARG A 5 -8.77 -1.67 17.52
CA ARG A 5 -7.49 -2.40 17.52
C ARG A 5 -7.30 -3.29 16.29
N GLU A 6 -7.78 -2.82 15.13
CA GLU A 6 -7.64 -3.53 13.85
C GLU A 6 -6.23 -3.41 13.26
N PHE A 7 -5.42 -2.47 13.74
CA PHE A 7 -4.05 -2.30 13.26
C PHE A 7 -3.03 -2.93 14.20
N THR A 8 -1.94 -3.42 13.63
CA THR A 8 -0.70 -3.73 14.34
C THR A 8 0.31 -2.62 14.14
N GLU A 9 1.20 -2.45 15.10
CA GLU A 9 2.33 -1.51 15.00
C GLU A 9 3.60 -2.33 14.81
N GLU A 10 4.38 -1.99 13.80
CA GLU A 10 5.64 -2.68 13.50
C GLU A 10 6.74 -1.67 13.24
N THR A 11 7.91 -1.96 13.78
CA THR A 11 9.13 -1.21 13.49
C THR A 11 9.89 -1.92 12.38
N THR A 12 10.22 -1.19 11.33
CA THR A 12 10.93 -1.71 10.16
C THR A 12 12.14 -0.84 9.84
N MET A 13 13.12 -1.42 9.15
CA MET A 13 14.25 -0.69 8.61
C MET A 13 13.88 -0.19 7.22
N GLN A 14 14.02 1.12 6.99
CA GLN A 14 13.75 1.76 5.70
C GLN A 14 14.90 2.67 5.31
N TYR A 15 15.14 2.81 4.01
CA TYR A 15 16.16 3.73 3.53
C TYR A 15 15.79 5.19 3.78
N TYR A 16 16.75 5.93 4.31
CA TYR A 16 16.68 7.35 4.59
C TYR A 16 17.75 8.09 3.82
N ASP A 17 17.38 9.15 3.15
CA ASP A 17 18.29 10.06 2.45
C ASP A 17 18.68 11.16 3.43
N GLU A 18 19.93 11.16 3.88
CA GLU A 18 20.43 12.15 4.83
C GLU A 18 20.59 13.55 4.21
N GLU A 19 20.85 13.61 2.91
CA GLU A 19 21.00 14.86 2.19
C GLU A 19 19.65 15.53 1.92
N ALA A 20 18.65 14.77 1.53
CA ALA A 20 17.27 15.25 1.33
C ALA A 20 16.49 15.34 2.66
N GLY A 21 16.94 14.68 3.73
CA GLY A 21 16.29 14.67 5.03
C GLY A 21 14.96 13.89 5.08
N ILE A 22 14.80 12.85 4.25
CA ILE A 22 13.54 12.10 4.12
C ILE A 22 13.75 10.59 4.05
N PHE A 23 12.74 9.84 4.49
CA PHE A 23 12.63 8.42 4.16
C PHE A 23 12.28 8.24 2.68
N LEU A 24 12.86 7.23 2.06
CA LEU A 24 12.66 6.96 0.64
C LEU A 24 11.57 5.91 0.44
N ALA A 25 10.54 6.27 -0.31
CA ALA A 25 9.61 5.29 -0.86
C ALA A 25 10.30 4.43 -1.94
N ASP A 26 9.80 3.24 -2.19
CA ASP A 26 10.45 2.25 -3.07
C ASP A 26 10.84 2.80 -4.45
N ARG A 27 10.03 3.68 -5.04
CA ARG A 27 10.30 4.33 -6.33
C ARG A 27 11.33 5.46 -6.26
N TYR A 28 11.71 5.88 -5.07
CA TYR A 28 12.79 6.86 -4.86
C TYR A 28 14.14 6.20 -4.56
N ILE A 29 14.21 4.87 -4.67
CA ILE A 29 15.43 4.10 -4.53
C ILE A 29 15.71 3.41 -5.84
N THR A 30 16.91 3.60 -6.35
CA THR A 30 17.40 2.92 -7.55
C THR A 30 18.70 2.17 -7.24
N GLY A 31 18.97 1.11 -7.99
CA GLY A 31 20.19 0.33 -7.81
C GLY A 31 20.34 -0.73 -8.89
N THR A 32 21.28 -1.63 -8.69
CA THR A 32 21.45 -2.77 -9.58
C THR A 32 20.58 -3.94 -9.16
N CYS A 33 19.82 -4.49 -10.10
CA CYS A 33 18.95 -5.63 -9.85
C CYS A 33 19.78 -6.87 -9.46
N PRO A 34 19.54 -7.52 -8.32
CA PRO A 34 20.27 -8.70 -7.90
C PRO A 34 19.98 -9.93 -8.78
N LYS A 35 18.87 -9.93 -9.54
CA LYS A 35 18.45 -11.07 -10.36
C LYS A 35 19.01 -11.05 -11.78
N CYS A 36 19.06 -9.89 -12.41
CA CYS A 36 19.50 -9.79 -13.80
C CYS A 36 20.70 -8.85 -14.03
N GLY A 37 21.22 -8.21 -12.98
CA GLY A 37 22.37 -7.29 -13.07
C GLY A 37 22.07 -5.97 -13.79
N SER A 38 20.82 -5.66 -14.08
CA SER A 38 20.45 -4.39 -14.73
C SER A 38 20.60 -3.22 -13.78
N GLU A 39 21.26 -2.17 -14.21
CA GLU A 39 21.32 -0.90 -13.50
C GLU A 39 19.97 -0.15 -13.59
N GLY A 40 19.67 0.69 -12.60
CA GLY A 40 18.47 1.52 -12.58
C GLY A 40 17.19 0.76 -12.20
N ALA A 41 17.29 -0.41 -11.59
CA ALA A 41 16.13 -1.10 -11.01
C ALA A 41 15.58 -0.31 -9.83
N TYR A 42 14.26 -0.23 -9.71
CA TYR A 42 13.59 0.41 -8.57
C TYR A 42 13.48 -0.52 -7.36
N GLY A 43 13.24 0.07 -6.19
CA GLY A 43 13.15 -0.68 -4.93
C GLY A 43 11.99 -1.67 -4.86
N ASP A 44 10.96 -1.53 -5.69
CA ASP A 44 9.80 -2.42 -5.75
C ASP A 44 9.86 -3.43 -6.91
N GLN A 45 10.52 -3.06 -8.01
CA GLN A 45 10.51 -3.86 -9.24
C GLN A 45 11.67 -3.52 -10.15
N CYS A 46 12.20 -4.55 -10.83
CA CYS A 46 13.11 -4.36 -11.96
C CYS A 46 12.29 -4.29 -13.25
N GLU A 47 12.31 -3.14 -13.92
CA GLU A 47 11.58 -2.96 -15.19
C GLU A 47 12.13 -3.80 -16.35
N LYS A 48 13.41 -4.24 -16.27
CA LYS A 48 14.01 -5.03 -17.33
C LYS A 48 13.64 -6.51 -17.27
N CYS A 49 13.61 -7.12 -16.08
CA CYS A 49 13.29 -8.55 -15.94
C CYS A 49 11.92 -8.81 -15.30
N GLY A 50 11.18 -7.74 -14.91
CA GLY A 50 9.85 -7.84 -14.29
C GLY A 50 9.82 -8.40 -12.88
N SER A 51 10.99 -8.68 -12.27
CA SER A 51 11.03 -9.25 -10.92
C SER A 51 10.63 -8.24 -9.88
N THR A 52 9.76 -8.63 -8.96
CA THR A 52 9.49 -7.91 -7.72
C THR A 52 10.73 -7.93 -6.83
N LEU A 53 11.05 -6.80 -6.23
CA LEU A 53 12.21 -6.59 -5.36
C LEU A 53 11.75 -5.98 -4.04
N ASN A 54 12.60 -6.12 -3.00
CA ASN A 54 12.56 -5.21 -1.87
C ASN A 54 13.69 -4.18 -2.05
N ALA A 55 13.47 -2.97 -1.61
CA ALA A 55 14.46 -1.91 -1.75
C ALA A 55 15.83 -2.29 -1.14
N THR A 56 15.80 -3.08 -0.05
CA THR A 56 16.99 -3.58 0.64
C THR A 56 17.77 -4.66 -0.14
N ASP A 57 17.16 -5.25 -1.17
CA ASP A 57 17.81 -6.28 -1.99
C ASP A 57 18.66 -5.67 -3.13
N LEU A 58 18.47 -4.38 -3.43
CA LEU A 58 19.22 -3.70 -4.48
C LEU A 58 20.72 -3.65 -4.16
N ILE A 59 21.52 -3.90 -5.17
CA ILE A 59 22.96 -3.74 -5.10
C ILE A 59 23.30 -2.27 -5.39
N ASN A 60 24.15 -1.67 -4.53
CA ASN A 60 24.52 -0.25 -4.61
C ASN A 60 23.32 0.70 -4.67
N PRO A 61 22.41 0.68 -3.68
CA PRO A 61 21.24 1.53 -3.69
C PRO A 61 21.62 3.02 -3.69
N ARG A 62 20.85 3.82 -4.43
CA ARG A 62 20.98 5.28 -4.55
C ARG A 62 19.63 5.94 -4.39
N SER A 63 19.63 7.10 -3.74
CA SER A 63 18.46 7.98 -3.75
C SER A 63 18.23 8.53 -5.16
N ALA A 64 17.03 8.39 -5.68
CA ALA A 64 16.63 9.02 -6.94
C ALA A 64 16.42 10.55 -6.78
N ILE A 65 16.44 11.06 -5.54
CA ILE A 65 16.21 12.47 -5.23
C ILE A 65 17.55 13.22 -5.21
N SER A 66 18.49 12.79 -4.37
CA SER A 66 19.79 13.45 -4.20
C SER A 66 20.94 12.77 -4.96
N GLY A 67 20.77 11.50 -5.37
CA GLY A 67 21.84 10.68 -5.90
C GLY A 67 22.77 10.09 -4.84
N SER A 68 22.58 10.46 -3.56
CA SER A 68 23.40 9.99 -2.44
C SER A 68 23.15 8.50 -2.15
N GLN A 69 24.06 7.90 -1.40
CA GLN A 69 23.87 6.56 -0.86
C GLN A 69 22.98 6.65 0.39
N PRO A 70 21.76 6.06 0.39
CA PRO A 70 20.87 6.14 1.53
C PRO A 70 21.35 5.24 2.67
N VAL A 71 20.96 5.59 3.90
CA VAL A 71 21.23 4.81 5.10
C VAL A 71 19.96 4.12 5.60
N LEU A 72 20.09 2.98 6.24
CA LEU A 72 18.96 2.32 6.90
C LEU A 72 18.67 2.99 8.24
N ARG A 73 17.42 3.37 8.47
CA ARG A 73 16.91 3.88 9.74
C ARG A 73 15.65 3.14 10.16
N GLU A 74 15.46 3.01 11.45
CA GLU A 74 14.22 2.46 12.00
C GLU A 74 13.08 3.44 11.81
N THR A 75 11.93 2.91 11.41
CA THR A 75 10.66 3.64 11.37
C THR A 75 9.52 2.74 11.79
N LYS A 76 8.53 3.32 12.48
CA LYS A 76 7.34 2.61 12.96
C LYS A 76 6.17 2.91 12.05
N HIS A 77 5.46 1.87 11.63
CA HIS A 77 4.27 1.98 10.81
C HIS A 77 3.09 1.20 11.39
N TRP A 78 1.89 1.60 11.03
CA TRP A 78 0.66 0.86 11.29
C TRP A 78 0.32 -0.03 10.12
N TYR A 79 -0.03 -1.28 10.42
CA TYR A 79 -0.36 -2.31 9.42
C TYR A 79 -1.79 -2.78 9.59
N LEU A 80 -2.50 -2.92 8.48
CA LEU A 80 -3.75 -3.67 8.43
C LEU A 80 -3.40 -5.16 8.22
N PRO A 81 -3.67 -6.04 9.20
CA PRO A 81 -3.35 -7.45 9.12
C PRO A 81 -4.35 -8.18 8.21
N LEU A 82 -4.17 -8.08 6.88
CA LEU A 82 -5.05 -8.69 5.90
C LEU A 82 -5.09 -10.23 6.00
N ASP A 83 -4.03 -10.85 6.46
CA ASP A 83 -3.94 -12.27 6.75
C ASP A 83 -5.05 -12.74 7.72
N ARG A 84 -5.41 -11.92 8.72
CA ARG A 84 -6.51 -12.21 9.65
C ARG A 84 -7.88 -12.22 8.98
N HIS A 85 -8.02 -11.52 7.87
CA HIS A 85 -9.26 -11.41 7.11
C HIS A 85 -9.33 -12.36 5.92
N GLU A 86 -8.29 -13.16 5.68
CA GLU A 86 -8.20 -14.03 4.49
C GLU A 86 -9.36 -15.01 4.39
N ALA A 87 -9.72 -15.68 5.49
CA ALA A 87 -10.82 -16.65 5.47
C ALA A 87 -12.16 -15.99 5.11
N PHE A 88 -12.43 -14.80 5.67
CA PHE A 88 -13.61 -14.02 5.33
C PHE A 88 -13.60 -13.61 3.86
N LEU A 89 -12.47 -13.08 3.37
CA LEU A 89 -12.34 -12.64 1.98
C LEU A 89 -12.45 -13.78 0.99
N ARG A 90 -11.92 -14.96 1.31
CA ARG A 90 -12.08 -16.18 0.50
C ARG A 90 -13.55 -16.53 0.36
N HIS A 91 -14.26 -16.61 1.48
CA HIS A 91 -15.67 -16.94 1.45
C HIS A 91 -16.49 -15.89 0.69
N TRP A 92 -16.27 -14.61 1.00
CA TRP A 92 -17.01 -13.52 0.36
C TRP A 92 -16.76 -13.45 -1.15
N ILE A 93 -15.50 -13.53 -1.59
CA ILE A 93 -15.15 -13.38 -3.02
C ILE A 93 -15.38 -14.71 -3.77
N LEU A 94 -14.75 -15.79 -3.30
CA LEU A 94 -14.69 -17.02 -4.11
C LEU A 94 -16.01 -17.81 -4.09
N ASP A 95 -16.77 -17.70 -3.02
CA ASP A 95 -18.08 -18.39 -2.92
C ASP A 95 -19.23 -17.45 -3.28
N GLY A 96 -19.15 -16.18 -2.85
CA GLY A 96 -20.23 -15.20 -2.95
C GLY A 96 -20.28 -14.42 -4.26
N HIS A 97 -19.17 -14.28 -5.01
CA HIS A 97 -19.07 -13.36 -6.16
C HIS A 97 -18.49 -14.03 -7.42
N LYS A 98 -18.98 -15.23 -7.73
CA LYS A 98 -18.57 -15.97 -8.94
C LYS A 98 -19.03 -15.30 -10.25
N GLU A 99 -19.96 -14.38 -10.15
CA GLU A 99 -20.50 -13.59 -11.27
C GLU A 99 -19.58 -12.45 -11.72
N TRP A 100 -18.53 -12.13 -10.94
CA TRP A 100 -17.57 -11.09 -11.31
C TRP A 100 -16.86 -11.43 -12.62
N LYS A 101 -16.40 -10.39 -13.33
CA LYS A 101 -15.62 -10.58 -14.56
C LYS A 101 -14.45 -11.52 -14.30
N THR A 102 -14.22 -12.45 -15.21
CA THR A 102 -13.22 -13.53 -15.09
C THR A 102 -11.83 -13.02 -14.71
N ASN A 103 -11.39 -11.89 -15.28
CA ASN A 103 -10.09 -11.28 -14.97
C ASN A 103 -10.05 -10.72 -13.52
N VAL A 104 -11.12 -10.11 -13.04
CA VAL A 104 -11.20 -9.58 -11.68
C VAL A 104 -11.23 -10.72 -10.66
N TYR A 105 -12.15 -11.69 -10.87
CA TYR A 105 -12.23 -12.87 -10.01
C TYR A 105 -10.91 -13.65 -9.98
N GLY A 106 -10.30 -13.88 -11.15
CA GLY A 106 -9.04 -14.59 -11.27
C GLY A 106 -7.88 -13.88 -10.55
N GLN A 107 -7.82 -12.57 -10.64
CA GLN A 107 -6.80 -11.77 -9.94
C GLN A 107 -6.99 -11.84 -8.41
N CYS A 108 -8.21 -11.66 -7.92
CA CYS A 108 -8.50 -11.79 -6.49
C CYS A 108 -8.17 -13.19 -5.97
N LYS A 109 -8.56 -14.23 -6.73
CA LYS A 109 -8.22 -15.62 -6.39
C LYS A 109 -6.71 -15.83 -6.33
N SER A 110 -5.96 -15.30 -7.28
CA SER A 110 -4.49 -15.43 -7.31
C SER A 110 -3.84 -14.79 -6.06
N TRP A 111 -4.30 -13.63 -5.63
CA TRP A 111 -3.81 -12.99 -4.40
C TRP A 111 -4.14 -13.81 -3.17
N LEU A 112 -5.35 -14.33 -3.06
CA LEU A 112 -5.76 -15.19 -1.96
C LEU A 112 -4.99 -16.51 -1.93
N ASP A 113 -4.75 -17.14 -3.09
CA ASP A 113 -3.97 -18.38 -3.18
C ASP A 113 -2.49 -18.16 -2.84
N GLY A 114 -1.95 -16.96 -3.09
CA GLY A 114 -0.61 -16.57 -2.69
C GLY A 114 -0.46 -16.27 -1.19
N GLY A 115 -1.58 -16.19 -0.45
CA GLY A 115 -1.63 -15.77 0.96
C GLY A 115 -1.55 -14.25 1.13
N LEU A 116 -2.48 -13.69 1.89
CA LEU A 116 -2.50 -12.27 2.18
C LEU A 116 -1.45 -11.92 3.24
N GLN A 117 -0.83 -10.76 3.08
CA GLN A 117 0.16 -10.23 4.01
C GLN A 117 -0.33 -8.94 4.66
N PRO A 118 0.09 -8.61 5.89
CA PRO A 118 -0.16 -7.30 6.49
C PRO A 118 0.26 -6.17 5.55
N ARG A 119 -0.53 -5.10 5.50
CA ARG A 119 -0.27 -3.95 4.64
C ARG A 119 -0.09 -2.68 5.46
N ALA A 120 1.06 -2.03 5.30
CA ALA A 120 1.31 -0.75 5.94
C ALA A 120 0.33 0.32 5.44
N VAL A 121 -0.38 0.97 6.36
CA VAL A 121 -1.38 2.01 6.09
C VAL A 121 -0.87 3.41 6.35
N SER A 122 0.37 3.54 6.78
CA SER A 122 1.08 4.80 6.97
C SER A 122 2.35 4.86 6.13
N ARG A 123 2.84 6.08 5.88
CA ARG A 123 4.09 6.36 5.16
C ARG A 123 4.83 7.50 5.82
N ASP A 124 6.16 7.45 5.76
CA ASP A 124 7.04 8.57 6.12
C ASP A 124 7.16 9.53 4.95
N LEU A 125 6.24 10.47 4.86
CA LEU A 125 6.23 11.50 3.83
C LEU A 125 5.86 12.84 4.47
N ASN A 126 6.39 13.91 3.91
CA ASN A 126 6.10 15.28 4.34
C ASN A 126 4.83 15.86 3.68
N TRP A 127 4.19 15.09 2.79
CA TRP A 127 2.97 15.47 2.08
C TRP A 127 1.95 14.35 2.13
N GLY A 128 0.71 14.69 2.46
CA GLY A 128 -0.40 13.77 2.55
C GLY A 128 -1.33 14.07 3.72
N ILE A 129 -2.28 13.18 3.98
CA ILE A 129 -3.19 13.28 5.13
C ILE A 129 -2.45 12.76 6.37
N PRO A 130 -2.21 13.61 7.40
CA PRO A 130 -1.54 13.17 8.61
C PRO A 130 -2.27 12.00 9.29
N VAL A 131 -1.51 11.05 9.81
CA VAL A 131 -2.07 9.94 10.59
C VAL A 131 -2.60 10.49 11.92
N PRO A 132 -3.92 10.38 12.22
CA PRO A 132 -4.53 11.06 13.35
C PRO A 132 -4.45 10.26 14.65
N VAL A 133 -3.26 9.74 14.99
CA VAL A 133 -3.04 8.97 16.22
C VAL A 133 -1.76 9.44 16.91
N GLU A 134 -1.68 9.25 18.23
CA GLU A 134 -0.52 9.60 19.03
C GLU A 134 0.72 8.79 18.59
N GLY A 135 1.87 9.43 18.55
CA GLY A 135 3.13 8.83 18.10
C GLY A 135 3.28 8.65 16.59
N ALA A 136 2.43 9.33 15.81
CA ALA A 136 2.45 9.29 14.35
C ALA A 136 2.99 10.60 13.72
N GLU A 137 3.74 11.37 14.46
CA GLU A 137 4.34 12.62 13.98
C GLU A 137 5.19 12.37 12.73
N GLY A 138 5.00 13.20 11.69
CA GLY A 138 5.71 13.08 10.42
C GLY A 138 5.24 11.92 9.53
N LYS A 139 4.12 11.29 9.88
CA LYS A 139 3.53 10.20 9.09
C LYS A 139 2.21 10.61 8.46
N VAL A 140 1.98 10.10 7.26
CA VAL A 140 0.75 10.30 6.50
C VAL A 140 0.08 8.97 6.17
N LEU A 141 -1.22 9.02 5.90
CA LEU A 141 -1.96 7.85 5.44
C LEU A 141 -1.47 7.41 4.06
N TYR A 142 -1.41 6.11 3.86
CA TYR A 142 -1.13 5.55 2.55
C TYR A 142 -2.33 5.72 1.62
N VAL A 143 -2.12 6.37 0.49
CA VAL A 143 -3.19 6.80 -0.42
C VAL A 143 -4.15 5.68 -0.83
N TRP A 144 -3.68 4.46 -1.05
CA TRP A 144 -4.56 3.35 -1.42
C TRP A 144 -5.40 2.79 -0.28
N PHE A 145 -5.10 3.20 0.96
CA PHE A 145 -5.92 2.84 2.11
C PHE A 145 -7.17 3.72 2.23
N ASP A 146 -7.06 4.99 1.93
CA ASP A 146 -8.17 5.95 2.05
C ASP A 146 -8.81 6.35 0.71
N ALA A 147 -8.12 6.15 -0.42
CA ALA A 147 -8.61 6.52 -1.74
C ALA A 147 -10.04 6.02 -2.08
N PRO A 148 -10.45 4.78 -1.73
CA PRO A 148 -11.82 4.31 -2.01
C PRO A 148 -12.90 5.16 -1.36
N ILE A 149 -12.62 5.82 -0.23
CA ILE A 149 -13.56 6.73 0.45
C ILE A 149 -13.84 7.97 -0.38
N GLY A 150 -12.89 8.37 -1.24
CA GLY A 150 -13.01 9.53 -2.13
C GLY A 150 -14.25 9.47 -3.03
N TYR A 151 -14.60 8.29 -3.52
CA TYR A 151 -15.80 8.11 -4.34
C TYR A 151 -17.09 8.37 -3.55
N ILE A 152 -17.14 7.91 -2.30
CA ILE A 152 -18.27 8.16 -1.40
C ILE A 152 -18.33 9.66 -1.06
N SER A 153 -17.19 10.29 -0.78
CA SER A 153 -17.09 11.71 -0.45
C SER A 153 -17.57 12.57 -1.61
N ALA A 154 -17.15 12.28 -2.84
CA ALA A 154 -17.58 13.00 -4.03
C ALA A 154 -19.11 12.91 -4.24
N THR A 155 -19.71 11.72 -4.04
CA THR A 155 -21.17 11.58 -4.12
C THR A 155 -21.88 12.37 -3.03
N LYS A 156 -21.32 12.39 -1.82
CA LYS A 156 -21.88 13.15 -0.70
C LYS A 156 -21.82 14.67 -0.91
N GLU A 157 -20.78 15.17 -1.58
CA GLU A 157 -20.71 16.58 -1.98
C GLU A 157 -21.71 16.91 -3.08
N LEU A 158 -21.94 15.98 -4.03
CA LEU A 158 -22.83 16.18 -5.16
C LEU A 158 -24.31 16.19 -4.73
N THR A 159 -24.71 15.34 -3.78
CA THR A 159 -26.10 15.19 -3.38
C THR A 159 -26.30 14.78 -1.92
N PRO A 160 -27.30 15.36 -1.21
CA PRO A 160 -27.66 14.90 0.13
C PRO A 160 -28.22 13.47 0.14
N GLU A 161 -28.64 12.95 -1.02
CA GLU A 161 -29.19 11.59 -1.15
C GLU A 161 -28.10 10.53 -1.38
N TRP A 162 -26.82 10.83 -1.08
CA TRP A 162 -25.67 9.95 -1.31
C TRP A 162 -25.84 8.51 -0.77
N GLU A 163 -26.61 8.35 0.30
CA GLU A 163 -26.86 7.04 0.91
C GLU A 163 -27.67 6.12 -0.01
N LYS A 164 -28.54 6.65 -0.87
CA LYS A 164 -29.25 5.86 -1.87
C LYS A 164 -28.32 5.19 -2.88
N TYR A 165 -27.15 5.77 -3.10
CA TYR A 165 -26.15 5.23 -4.05
C TYR A 165 -25.20 4.24 -3.38
N TRP A 166 -24.91 4.41 -2.08
CA TRP A 166 -23.87 3.65 -1.41
C TRP A 166 -24.36 2.68 -0.34
N LYS A 167 -25.60 2.83 0.13
CA LYS A 167 -26.15 2.00 1.21
C LYS A 167 -27.44 1.28 0.84
N ASP A 168 -28.03 1.58 -0.29
CA ASP A 168 -29.25 0.92 -0.75
C ASP A 168 -28.92 -0.47 -1.30
N GLU A 169 -29.62 -1.49 -0.80
CA GLU A 169 -29.40 -2.89 -1.20
C GLU A 169 -29.80 -3.18 -2.66
N GLU A 170 -30.67 -2.36 -3.26
CA GLU A 170 -31.09 -2.49 -4.66
C GLU A 170 -30.09 -1.84 -5.62
N THR A 171 -29.19 -0.98 -5.11
CA THR A 171 -28.19 -0.31 -5.94
C THR A 171 -27.10 -1.28 -6.36
N LYS A 172 -26.89 -1.43 -7.67
CA LYS A 172 -25.80 -2.23 -8.23
C LYS A 172 -24.61 -1.36 -8.59
N MET A 173 -23.47 -1.65 -7.96
CA MET A 173 -22.21 -1.01 -8.30
C MET A 173 -21.53 -1.78 -9.45
N VAL A 174 -21.10 -1.04 -10.48
CA VAL A 174 -20.34 -1.58 -11.61
C VAL A 174 -19.01 -0.87 -11.69
N HIS A 175 -17.94 -1.62 -11.63
CA HIS A 175 -16.56 -1.16 -11.80
C HIS A 175 -15.98 -1.60 -13.15
#